data_943b319cf0e32f6fbeb3fa9aacc386ce
#
_entry.id   943b319cf0e32f6fbeb3fa9aacc386ce
#
_cell.length_a   1.000
_cell.length_b   1.000
_cell.length_c   1.000
_cell.angle_alpha   90.00
_cell.angle_beta   90.00
_cell.angle_gamma   90.00
#
_symmetry.space_group_name_H-M   'P 1'
#
loop_
_entity.id
_entity.type
_entity.pdbx_description
1 polymer ?
#
loop_
_entity_poly.entity_id
_entity_poly.type
_entity_poly.pdbx_seq_one_letter_code
_entity_poly.pdbx_strand_id
1 'polypeptide(L)'
;MKKIIIILVSILCLTGCGKKEYDNPIVTMNIKDYGTIKIELYPKYAPNTVANFVNLVEEGFYNGNTFHRLVPGFVLQGGDPEGNGTGGPGYSIKGEFRENGYTKNNLKHTTGIISMARSASPDSAGSQFFIVLADTQMISASLDNKYAAFGKVIQGMDVIKNIEDSAEVKDSQTGKLKENITIESATVDTFGKEYKVTKA
;
A
#
# COMPACT_ATOMS: atom_id res chain seq x y z
N MET A 1 41.39 -51.81 -36.32
CA MET A 1 40.93 -51.51 -34.90
C MET A 1 40.32 -50.13 -34.88
N LYS A 2 38.99 -50.03 -34.92
CA LYS A 2 38.29 -48.71 -34.89
C LYS A 2 38.02 -48.33 -33.42
N LYS A 3 38.57 -47.21 -32.96
CA LYS A 3 38.30 -46.65 -31.62
C LYS A 3 36.96 -45.87 -31.68
N ILE A 4 35.96 -46.36 -30.94
CA ILE A 4 34.72 -45.69 -30.72
C ILE A 4 34.91 -44.68 -29.55
N ILE A 5 34.77 -43.41 -29.85
CA ILE A 5 34.79 -42.35 -28.82
C ILE A 5 33.30 -42.11 -28.41
N ILE A 6 32.99 -42.51 -27.19
CA ILE A 6 31.67 -42.20 -26.58
C ILE A 6 31.76 -40.82 -25.97
N ILE A 7 31.06 -39.85 -26.58
CA ILE A 7 30.89 -38.54 -26.00
C ILE A 7 29.70 -38.57 -25.06
N LEU A 8 30.00 -38.50 -23.76
CA LEU A 8 28.99 -38.39 -22.69
C LEU A 8 28.49 -36.90 -22.66
N VAL A 9 27.32 -36.64 -23.22
CA VAL A 9 26.68 -35.35 -23.10
C VAL A 9 25.96 -35.30 -21.76
N SER A 10 26.54 -34.64 -20.76
CA SER A 10 25.89 -34.34 -19.50
C SER A 10 24.86 -33.21 -19.70
N ILE A 11 23.57 -33.57 -19.74
CA ILE A 11 22.48 -32.62 -19.72
C ILE A 11 22.38 -32.05 -18.30
N LEU A 12 22.88 -30.84 -18.10
CA LEU A 12 22.68 -30.08 -16.88
C LEU A 12 21.28 -29.52 -16.89
N CYS A 13 20.33 -30.22 -16.24
CA CYS A 13 18.99 -29.69 -15.97
C CYS A 13 19.10 -28.53 -14.97
N LEU A 14 19.21 -27.32 -15.43
CA LEU A 14 18.98 -26.11 -14.65
C LEU A 14 17.49 -25.99 -14.36
N THR A 15 17.02 -26.59 -13.27
CA THR A 15 15.73 -26.25 -12.68
C THR A 15 15.86 -24.87 -12.07
N GLY A 16 15.74 -23.85 -12.90
CA GLY A 16 15.58 -22.48 -12.45
C GLY A 16 14.24 -22.34 -11.75
N CYS A 17 14.24 -22.46 -10.43
CA CYS A 17 13.14 -21.92 -9.63
C CYS A 17 13.18 -20.40 -9.82
N GLY A 18 12.42 -19.90 -10.79
CA GLY A 18 12.34 -18.47 -11.08
C GLY A 18 11.74 -17.75 -9.85
N LYS A 19 12.61 -17.20 -9.00
CA LYS A 19 12.18 -16.17 -8.04
C LYS A 19 11.58 -15.06 -8.89
N LYS A 20 10.31 -14.74 -8.68
CA LYS A 20 9.70 -13.52 -9.21
C LYS A 20 10.58 -12.37 -8.74
N GLU A 21 11.32 -11.76 -9.64
CA GLU A 21 12.14 -10.59 -9.35
C GLU A 21 11.19 -9.40 -9.22
N TYR A 22 10.84 -9.05 -7.98
CA TYR A 22 10.08 -7.86 -7.71
C TYR A 22 11.03 -6.66 -7.74
N ASP A 23 10.87 -5.77 -8.71
CA ASP A 23 11.59 -4.50 -8.72
C ASP A 23 11.02 -3.47 -7.74
N ASN A 24 9.80 -3.68 -7.28
CA ASN A 24 9.04 -2.80 -6.41
C ASN A 24 9.03 -3.30 -4.96
N PRO A 25 9.07 -2.44 -3.93
CA PRO A 25 8.98 -2.86 -2.54
C PRO A 25 7.67 -3.59 -2.26
N ILE A 26 7.74 -4.61 -1.39
CA ILE A 26 6.58 -5.38 -0.93
C ILE A 26 6.41 -5.17 0.57
N VAL A 27 5.31 -4.57 0.96
CA VAL A 27 4.91 -4.45 2.37
C VAL A 27 4.00 -5.61 2.75
N THR A 28 4.29 -6.21 3.90
CA THR A 28 3.44 -7.23 4.54
C THR A 28 2.85 -6.62 5.81
N MET A 29 1.52 -6.55 5.91
CA MET A 29 0.80 -6.10 7.10
C MET A 29 -0.01 -7.25 7.69
N ASN A 30 0.16 -7.49 9.00
CA ASN A 30 -0.68 -8.40 9.77
C ASN A 30 -1.77 -7.60 10.46
N ILE A 31 -3.02 -7.92 10.15
CA ILE A 31 -4.19 -7.25 10.70
C ILE A 31 -4.81 -8.16 11.74
N LYS A 32 -4.90 -7.68 12.98
CA LYS A 32 -5.38 -8.44 14.12
C LYS A 32 -6.76 -9.03 13.83
N ASP A 33 -6.93 -10.31 14.14
CA ASP A 33 -8.16 -11.10 14.00
C ASP A 33 -8.66 -11.29 12.54
N TYR A 34 -7.99 -10.67 11.54
CA TYR A 34 -8.40 -10.76 10.14
C TYR A 34 -7.40 -11.50 9.24
N GLY A 35 -6.09 -11.31 9.46
CA GLY A 35 -5.06 -11.98 8.69
C GLY A 35 -4.04 -11.04 8.05
N THR A 36 -3.38 -11.50 7.01
CA THR A 36 -2.24 -10.83 6.39
C THR A 36 -2.59 -10.31 5.00
N ILE A 37 -2.20 -9.07 4.71
CA ILE A 37 -2.21 -8.50 3.35
C ILE A 37 -0.79 -8.24 2.86
N LYS A 38 -0.57 -8.32 1.54
CA LYS A 38 0.67 -7.86 0.90
C LYS A 38 0.36 -6.77 -0.10
N ILE A 39 1.18 -5.71 -0.05
CA ILE A 39 1.03 -4.51 -0.85
C ILE A 39 2.31 -4.31 -1.66
N GLU A 40 2.20 -4.26 -2.97
CA GLU A 40 3.27 -3.83 -3.85
C GLU A 40 3.22 -2.31 -4.00
N LEU A 41 4.36 -1.64 -3.74
CA LEU A 41 4.48 -0.19 -3.86
C LEU A 41 5.08 0.20 -5.21
N TYR A 42 4.66 1.33 -5.75
CA TYR A 42 5.02 1.76 -7.10
C TYR A 42 5.84 3.07 -7.13
N PRO A 43 7.18 3.04 -6.87
CA PRO A 43 8.04 4.22 -6.87
C PRO A 43 8.03 4.99 -8.20
N LYS A 44 7.72 4.30 -9.31
CA LYS A 44 7.59 4.90 -10.63
C LYS A 44 6.51 6.00 -10.68
N TYR A 45 5.42 5.83 -9.93
CA TYR A 45 4.27 6.74 -9.95
C TYR A 45 4.36 7.81 -8.87
N ALA A 46 4.83 7.46 -7.66
CA ALA A 46 4.89 8.36 -6.52
C ALA A 46 6.15 8.07 -5.67
N PRO A 47 7.35 8.45 -6.15
CA PRO A 47 8.61 8.07 -5.52
C PRO A 47 8.76 8.57 -4.08
N ASN A 48 8.39 9.82 -3.79
CA ASN A 48 8.51 10.37 -2.45
C ASN A 48 7.46 9.80 -1.49
N THR A 49 6.26 9.55 -1.98
CA THR A 49 5.19 8.89 -1.22
C THR A 49 5.58 7.46 -0.84
N VAL A 50 6.15 6.70 -1.80
CA VAL A 50 6.68 5.36 -1.53
C VAL A 50 7.83 5.42 -0.53
N ALA A 51 8.79 6.35 -0.70
CA ALA A 51 9.90 6.50 0.23
C ALA A 51 9.40 6.81 1.66
N ASN A 52 8.42 7.70 1.79
CA ASN A 52 7.79 8.01 3.07
C ASN A 52 7.15 6.78 3.72
N PHE A 53 6.37 6.05 2.94
CA PHE A 53 5.67 4.86 3.45
C PHE A 53 6.65 3.75 3.85
N VAL A 54 7.68 3.48 3.04
CA VAL A 54 8.76 2.52 3.34
C VAL A 54 9.46 2.89 4.64
N ASN A 55 9.91 4.14 4.79
CA ASN A 55 10.62 4.58 6.01
C ASN A 55 9.73 4.43 7.25
N LEU A 56 8.46 4.81 7.18
CA LEU A 56 7.53 4.64 8.30
C LEU A 56 7.30 3.15 8.66
N VAL A 57 7.29 2.25 7.67
CA VAL A 57 7.23 0.81 7.91
C VAL A 57 8.51 0.31 8.57
N GLU A 58 9.70 0.71 8.07
CA GLU A 58 11.01 0.33 8.63
C GLU A 58 11.21 0.85 10.06
N GLU A 59 10.69 2.05 10.37
CA GLU A 59 10.68 2.62 11.72
C GLU A 59 9.67 1.94 12.66
N GLY A 60 8.84 1.01 12.15
CA GLY A 60 7.80 0.33 12.92
C GLY A 60 6.60 1.23 13.26
N PHE A 61 6.47 2.38 12.60
CA PHE A 61 5.44 3.38 12.87
C PHE A 61 4.01 2.80 12.80
N TYR A 62 3.77 1.87 11.89
CA TYR A 62 2.46 1.27 11.71
C TYR A 62 2.14 0.13 12.68
N ASN A 63 3.11 -0.35 13.47
CA ASN A 63 2.89 -1.42 14.45
C ASN A 63 2.03 -0.89 15.62
N GLY A 64 0.89 -1.54 15.85
CA GLY A 64 -0.12 -1.08 16.81
C GLY A 64 -1.02 0.05 16.29
N ASN A 65 -0.75 0.59 15.10
CA ASN A 65 -1.61 1.57 14.46
C ASN A 65 -2.93 0.94 13.99
N THR A 66 -3.90 1.73 13.55
CA THR A 66 -5.24 1.19 13.27
C THR A 66 -5.82 1.64 11.93
N PHE A 67 -6.74 0.82 11.40
CA PHE A 67 -7.80 1.32 10.52
C PHE A 67 -8.90 1.89 11.42
N HIS A 68 -9.22 3.15 11.23
CA HIS A 68 -10.18 3.91 12.07
C HIS A 68 -11.43 4.34 11.31
N ARG A 69 -11.40 4.23 9.97
CA ARG A 69 -12.49 4.69 9.10
C ARG A 69 -12.76 3.66 7.99
N LEU A 70 -14.03 3.33 7.81
CA LEU A 70 -14.54 2.49 6.73
C LEU A 70 -15.75 3.16 6.08
N VAL A 71 -15.68 3.36 4.78
CA VAL A 71 -16.84 3.72 3.95
C VAL A 71 -17.06 2.56 2.98
N PRO A 72 -18.03 1.68 3.25
CA PRO A 72 -18.30 0.50 2.42
C PRO A 72 -18.49 0.87 0.94
N GLY A 73 -17.90 0.06 0.05
CA GLY A 73 -17.89 0.33 -1.39
C GLY A 73 -17.05 1.53 -1.82
N PHE A 74 -16.27 2.14 -0.90
CA PHE A 74 -15.42 3.27 -1.21
C PHE A 74 -13.98 3.05 -0.72
N VAL A 75 -13.69 3.23 0.59
CA VAL A 75 -12.33 3.12 1.14
C VAL A 75 -12.31 2.57 2.56
N LEU A 76 -11.20 1.86 2.89
CA LEU A 76 -10.75 1.53 4.24
C LEU A 76 -9.51 2.39 4.55
N GLN A 77 -9.57 3.27 5.57
CA GLN A 77 -8.52 4.24 5.89
C GLN A 77 -7.90 3.96 7.26
N GLY A 78 -6.57 4.03 7.32
CA GLY A 78 -5.78 3.84 8.52
C GLY A 78 -4.49 4.65 8.51
N GLY A 79 -3.54 4.29 9.40
CA GLY A 79 -2.22 4.92 9.47
C GLY A 79 -2.18 6.20 10.31
N ASP A 80 -3.21 6.41 11.13
CA ASP A 80 -3.25 7.49 12.12
C ASP A 80 -2.84 6.95 13.51
N PRO A 81 -1.74 7.44 14.11
CA PRO A 81 -1.31 6.99 15.43
C PRO A 81 -2.31 7.30 16.56
N GLU A 82 -3.19 8.30 16.37
CA GLU A 82 -4.24 8.64 17.34
C GLU A 82 -5.57 7.89 17.05
N GLY A 83 -5.68 7.24 15.89
CA GLY A 83 -6.84 6.44 15.51
C GLY A 83 -8.17 7.22 15.41
N ASN A 84 -8.13 8.52 15.17
CA ASN A 84 -9.29 9.41 15.14
C ASN A 84 -9.36 10.27 13.85
N GLY A 85 -8.37 10.19 12.98
CA GLY A 85 -8.26 10.91 11.71
C GLY A 85 -7.41 12.19 11.79
N THR A 86 -6.83 12.55 12.95
CA THR A 86 -6.13 13.83 13.13
C THR A 86 -4.62 13.70 13.30
N GLY A 87 -4.12 12.51 13.60
CA GLY A 87 -2.71 12.24 13.84
C GLY A 87 -1.88 12.01 12.58
N GLY A 88 -0.57 11.98 12.77
CA GLY A 88 0.41 11.77 11.70
C GLY A 88 1.84 11.65 12.26
N PRO A 89 2.86 11.59 11.38
CA PRO A 89 4.25 11.33 11.77
C PRO A 89 4.99 12.58 12.28
N GLY A 90 4.31 13.72 12.50
CA GLY A 90 4.92 14.97 12.90
C GLY A 90 5.50 15.81 11.75
N TYR A 91 5.28 15.39 10.51
CA TYR A 91 5.65 16.12 9.29
C TYR A 91 4.67 15.80 8.16
N SER A 92 4.77 16.54 7.06
CA SER A 92 4.04 16.25 5.81
C SER A 92 5.00 16.04 4.64
N ILE A 93 4.45 15.54 3.54
CA ILE A 93 5.13 15.37 2.26
C ILE A 93 4.35 16.06 1.15
N LYS A 94 5.06 16.46 0.09
CA LYS A 94 4.43 17.02 -1.11
C LYS A 94 3.54 15.97 -1.78
N GLY A 95 2.33 16.37 -2.16
CA GLY A 95 1.36 15.50 -2.82
C GLY A 95 1.75 15.20 -4.27
N GLU A 96 1.97 13.92 -4.58
CA GLU A 96 2.38 13.44 -5.91
C GLU A 96 1.15 13.05 -6.74
N PHE A 97 0.32 14.03 -7.11
CA PHE A 97 -0.87 13.86 -7.95
C PHE A 97 -1.07 15.05 -8.90
N ARG A 98 -1.86 14.84 -9.96
CA ARG A 98 -1.95 15.75 -11.09
C ARG A 98 -2.45 17.16 -10.74
N GLU A 99 -3.50 17.29 -9.91
CA GLU A 99 -4.02 18.59 -9.49
C GLU A 99 -3.04 19.40 -8.64
N ASN A 100 -2.02 18.75 -8.07
CA ASN A 100 -0.88 19.39 -7.39
C ASN A 100 0.34 19.62 -8.30
N GLY A 101 0.17 19.54 -9.61
CA GLY A 101 1.23 19.76 -10.61
C GLY A 101 2.15 18.55 -10.85
N TYR A 102 1.93 17.41 -10.19
CA TYR A 102 2.71 16.20 -10.41
C TYR A 102 2.07 15.30 -11.46
N THR A 103 2.51 15.43 -12.72
CA THR A 103 1.86 14.77 -13.88
C THR A 103 2.28 13.32 -14.12
N LYS A 104 3.34 12.84 -13.44
CA LYS A 104 3.86 11.46 -13.62
C LYS A 104 2.97 10.39 -12.98
N ASN A 105 2.19 10.75 -11.97
CA ASN A 105 1.25 9.83 -11.34
C ASN A 105 -0.05 9.76 -12.14
N ASN A 106 -0.20 8.70 -12.91
CA ASN A 106 -1.42 8.39 -13.67
C ASN A 106 -2.07 7.07 -13.21
N LEU A 107 -1.69 6.58 -12.02
CA LEU A 107 -2.27 5.39 -11.42
C LEU A 107 -3.74 5.66 -11.06
N LYS A 108 -4.62 4.76 -11.52
CA LYS A 108 -6.07 4.87 -11.31
C LYS A 108 -6.47 4.24 -9.98
N HIS A 109 -7.42 4.86 -9.28
CA HIS A 109 -7.98 4.34 -8.05
C HIS A 109 -9.00 3.23 -8.36
N THR A 110 -8.50 2.01 -8.53
CA THR A 110 -9.28 0.78 -8.68
C THR A 110 -9.18 -0.07 -7.41
N THR A 111 -10.00 -1.11 -7.29
CA THR A 111 -10.02 -2.01 -6.13
C THR A 111 -8.62 -2.49 -5.76
N GLY A 112 -8.28 -2.34 -4.48
CA GLY A 112 -6.99 -2.72 -3.91
C GLY A 112 -5.89 -1.67 -4.07
N ILE A 113 -6.09 -0.58 -4.80
CA ILE A 113 -5.11 0.52 -4.84
C ILE A 113 -5.00 1.15 -3.46
N ILE A 114 -3.75 1.40 -3.04
CA ILE A 114 -3.43 2.18 -1.84
C ILE A 114 -3.03 3.59 -2.23
N SER A 115 -3.54 4.58 -1.49
CA SER A 115 -3.32 6.00 -1.76
C SER A 115 -3.19 6.79 -0.45
N MET A 116 -2.45 7.90 -0.46
CA MET A 116 -2.28 8.73 0.74
C MET A 116 -3.52 9.56 1.02
N ALA A 117 -3.97 9.49 2.28
CA ALA A 117 -4.94 10.43 2.79
C ALA A 117 -4.28 11.79 3.06
N ARG A 118 -5.08 12.87 3.01
CA ARG A 118 -4.62 14.24 3.25
C ARG A 118 -5.76 15.13 3.73
N SER A 119 -5.42 16.28 4.29
CA SER A 119 -6.37 17.35 4.58
C SER A 119 -6.73 18.13 3.30
N ALA A 120 -7.35 19.30 3.44
CA ALA A 120 -7.67 20.16 2.30
C ALA A 120 -6.40 20.64 1.56
N SER A 121 -5.28 20.87 2.28
CA SER A 121 -4.01 21.22 1.66
C SER A 121 -3.44 20.06 0.83
N PRO A 122 -3.00 20.27 -0.41
CA PRO A 122 -2.45 19.22 -1.26
C PRO A 122 -1.14 18.62 -0.72
N ASP A 123 -0.35 19.37 0.06
CA ASP A 123 0.94 18.96 0.62
C ASP A 123 0.84 18.60 2.12
N SER A 124 -0.30 18.04 2.55
CA SER A 124 -0.57 17.68 3.94
C SER A 124 -0.58 16.18 4.22
N ALA A 125 -0.23 15.34 3.25
CA ALA A 125 -0.11 13.91 3.47
C ALA A 125 1.02 13.63 4.46
N GLY A 126 0.80 12.70 5.40
CA GLY A 126 1.77 12.27 6.40
C GLY A 126 1.90 10.75 6.43
N SER A 127 1.20 10.10 7.36
CA SER A 127 1.19 8.63 7.49
C SER A 127 -0.13 7.98 7.12
N GLN A 128 -1.25 8.73 7.11
CA GLN A 128 -2.55 8.16 6.84
C GLN A 128 -2.69 7.73 5.38
N PHE A 129 -3.23 6.55 5.17
CA PHE A 129 -3.47 5.97 3.84
C PHE A 129 -4.86 5.33 3.78
N PHE A 130 -5.33 5.06 2.56
CA PHE A 130 -6.54 4.30 2.36
C PHE A 130 -6.38 3.24 1.26
N ILE A 131 -7.16 2.16 1.38
CA ILE A 131 -7.28 1.10 0.39
C ILE A 131 -8.64 1.28 -0.29
N VAL A 132 -8.66 1.29 -1.62
CA VAL A 132 -9.88 1.40 -2.44
C VAL A 132 -10.62 0.06 -2.43
N LEU A 133 -11.94 0.09 -2.17
CA LEU A 133 -12.75 -1.12 -1.98
C LEU A 133 -13.53 -1.54 -3.24
N ALA A 134 -13.80 -0.62 -4.17
CA ALA A 134 -14.58 -0.92 -5.37
C ALA A 134 -14.08 -0.17 -6.61
N ASP A 135 -14.52 -0.63 -7.78
CA ASP A 135 -14.26 -0.01 -9.09
C ASP A 135 -15.54 0.68 -9.57
N THR A 136 -15.68 1.97 -9.32
CA THR A 136 -16.83 2.75 -9.75
C THR A 136 -16.42 4.08 -10.40
N GLN A 137 -17.26 4.61 -11.28
CA GLN A 137 -17.04 5.93 -11.87
C GLN A 137 -17.00 7.03 -10.79
N MET A 138 -17.76 6.87 -9.72
CA MET A 138 -17.77 7.81 -8.59
C MET A 138 -16.40 7.84 -7.89
N ILE A 139 -15.78 6.69 -7.68
CA ILE A 139 -14.43 6.59 -7.07
C ILE A 139 -13.41 7.28 -7.96
N SER A 140 -13.39 6.97 -9.27
CA SER A 140 -12.50 7.65 -10.22
C SER A 140 -12.67 9.16 -10.22
N ALA A 141 -13.91 9.65 -10.24
CA ALA A 141 -14.22 11.08 -10.22
C ALA A 141 -13.80 11.77 -8.90
N SER A 142 -13.84 11.03 -7.79
CA SER A 142 -13.51 11.55 -6.46
C SER A 142 -12.03 11.54 -6.15
N LEU A 143 -11.29 10.53 -6.62
CA LEU A 143 -9.93 10.23 -6.18
C LEU A 143 -8.86 10.43 -7.27
N ASP A 144 -9.16 10.10 -8.54
CA ASP A 144 -8.18 10.20 -9.62
C ASP A 144 -7.69 11.65 -9.81
N ASN A 145 -6.39 11.81 -9.98
CA ASN A 145 -5.69 13.08 -10.11
C ASN A 145 -5.68 13.97 -8.84
N LYS A 146 -6.39 13.61 -7.78
CA LYS A 146 -6.56 14.40 -6.54
C LYS A 146 -5.83 13.81 -5.34
N TYR A 147 -5.45 12.53 -5.41
CA TYR A 147 -4.73 11.81 -4.36
C TYR A 147 -3.54 11.05 -4.95
N ALA A 148 -2.51 10.86 -4.13
CA ALA A 148 -1.29 10.16 -4.51
C ALA A 148 -1.48 8.65 -4.34
N ALA A 149 -1.98 7.97 -5.38
CA ALA A 149 -1.97 6.52 -5.45
C ALA A 149 -0.51 6.03 -5.59
N PHE A 150 -0.10 5.03 -4.79
CA PHE A 150 1.31 4.67 -4.70
C PHE A 150 1.59 3.15 -4.61
N GLY A 151 0.57 2.31 -4.65
CA GLY A 151 0.71 0.86 -4.60
C GLY A 151 -0.61 0.12 -4.75
N LYS A 152 -0.55 -1.20 -4.61
CA LYS A 152 -1.72 -2.08 -4.72
C LYS A 152 -1.60 -3.28 -3.78
N VAL A 153 -2.70 -3.68 -3.17
CA VAL A 153 -2.84 -4.97 -2.49
C VAL A 153 -2.77 -6.08 -3.53
N ILE A 154 -1.73 -6.92 -3.43
CA ILE A 154 -1.47 -8.03 -4.36
C ILE A 154 -1.84 -9.40 -3.76
N GLN A 155 -2.05 -9.45 -2.44
CA GLN A 155 -2.50 -10.63 -1.71
C GLN A 155 -3.33 -10.19 -0.49
N GLY A 156 -4.40 -10.93 -0.16
CA GLY A 156 -5.23 -10.66 1.01
C GLY A 156 -6.37 -9.67 0.76
N MET A 157 -6.85 -9.49 -0.50
CA MET A 157 -8.07 -8.72 -0.74
C MET A 157 -9.32 -9.35 -0.11
N ASP A 158 -9.32 -10.65 0.13
CA ASP A 158 -10.33 -11.38 0.90
C ASP A 158 -10.32 -10.95 2.39
N VAL A 159 -9.15 -10.68 2.97
CA VAL A 159 -9.00 -10.09 4.31
C VAL A 159 -9.65 -8.70 4.35
N ILE A 160 -9.36 -7.84 3.37
CA ILE A 160 -9.96 -6.51 3.25
C ILE A 160 -11.49 -6.60 3.07
N LYS A 161 -11.96 -7.56 2.27
CA LYS A 161 -13.39 -7.79 2.08
C LYS A 161 -14.07 -8.28 3.37
N ASN A 162 -13.42 -9.16 4.13
CA ASN A 162 -13.94 -9.61 5.43
C ASN A 162 -14.06 -8.43 6.42
N ILE A 163 -13.09 -7.51 6.44
CA ILE A 163 -13.18 -6.28 7.23
C ILE A 163 -14.40 -5.45 6.78
N GLU A 164 -14.56 -5.24 5.48
CA GLU A 164 -15.67 -4.46 4.93
C GLU A 164 -17.05 -5.05 5.33
N ASP A 165 -17.16 -6.39 5.32
CA ASP A 165 -18.42 -7.09 5.58
C ASP A 165 -18.75 -7.22 7.07
N SER A 166 -17.74 -7.24 7.96
CA SER A 166 -17.93 -7.54 9.38
C SER A 166 -17.76 -6.34 10.32
N ALA A 167 -16.98 -5.33 9.92
CA ALA A 167 -16.70 -4.19 10.78
C ALA A 167 -17.91 -3.26 10.93
N GLU A 168 -18.24 -2.90 12.16
CA GLU A 168 -19.36 -2.01 12.46
C GLU A 168 -18.95 -0.54 12.31
N VAL A 169 -19.67 0.18 11.46
CA VAL A 169 -19.52 1.64 11.29
C VAL A 169 -20.40 2.35 12.33
N LYS A 170 -19.76 3.16 13.20
CA LYS A 170 -20.45 3.94 14.24
C LYS A 170 -21.20 5.14 13.66
N ASP A 171 -20.62 5.78 12.66
CA ASP A 171 -21.14 6.98 12.02
C ASP A 171 -21.02 6.85 10.49
N SER A 172 -22.14 6.65 9.83
CA SER A 172 -22.18 6.44 8.38
C SER A 172 -21.83 7.71 7.56
N GLN A 173 -21.92 8.92 8.14
CA GLN A 173 -21.56 10.16 7.44
C GLN A 173 -20.04 10.31 7.34
N THR A 174 -19.33 10.00 8.43
CA THR A 174 -17.88 10.09 8.48
C THR A 174 -17.18 8.77 8.14
N GLY A 175 -17.88 7.64 8.27
CA GLY A 175 -17.31 6.30 8.14
C GLY A 175 -16.53 5.85 9.38
N LYS A 176 -16.65 6.56 10.52
CA LYS A 176 -15.94 6.19 11.75
C LYS A 176 -16.35 4.80 12.21
N LEU A 177 -15.36 3.93 12.45
CA LEU A 177 -15.59 2.60 12.99
C LEU A 177 -16.04 2.67 14.45
N LYS A 178 -16.86 1.68 14.89
CA LYS A 178 -17.25 1.50 16.29
C LYS A 178 -16.03 1.07 17.12
N GLU A 179 -15.24 0.15 16.59
CA GLU A 179 -13.97 -0.30 17.13
C GLU A 179 -12.90 -0.22 16.04
N ASN A 180 -11.76 0.39 16.35
CA ASN A 180 -10.65 0.49 15.43
C ASN A 180 -10.00 -0.89 15.24
N ILE A 181 -9.57 -1.19 14.00
CA ILE A 181 -8.97 -2.48 13.64
C ILE A 181 -7.45 -2.34 13.67
N THR A 182 -6.76 -3.12 14.50
CA THR A 182 -5.32 -2.98 14.74
C THR A 182 -4.48 -3.61 13.64
N ILE A 183 -3.47 -2.87 13.18
CA ILE A 183 -2.34 -3.38 12.41
C ILE A 183 -1.32 -3.89 13.43
N GLU A 184 -1.22 -5.21 13.64
CA GLU A 184 -0.30 -5.79 14.61
C GLU A 184 1.17 -5.54 14.24
N SER A 185 1.48 -5.67 12.96
CA SER A 185 2.82 -5.43 12.43
C SER A 185 2.79 -5.08 10.94
N ALA A 186 3.77 -4.29 10.53
CA ALA A 186 4.07 -4.00 9.13
C ALA A 186 5.57 -4.19 8.90
N THR A 187 5.94 -4.90 7.85
CA THR A 187 7.33 -5.09 7.41
C THR A 187 7.44 -4.83 5.91
N VAL A 188 8.63 -4.48 5.44
CA VAL A 188 8.87 -4.23 4.01
C VAL A 188 10.09 -4.99 3.52
N ASP A 189 9.97 -5.60 2.34
CA ASP A 189 11.12 -6.06 1.56
C ASP A 189 11.39 -5.05 0.45
N THR A 190 12.51 -4.36 0.55
CA THR A 190 12.96 -3.36 -0.44
C THR A 190 13.88 -3.95 -1.50
N PHE A 191 14.18 -5.26 -1.41
CA PHE A 191 15.14 -5.96 -2.28
C PHE A 191 16.51 -5.27 -2.34
N GLY A 192 16.92 -4.68 -1.19
CA GLY A 192 18.20 -3.98 -1.04
C GLY A 192 18.23 -2.57 -1.62
N LYS A 193 17.09 -2.00 -2.03
CA LYS A 193 16.99 -0.60 -2.49
C LYS A 193 16.76 0.32 -1.30
N GLU A 194 17.47 1.46 -1.29
CA GLU A 194 17.27 2.52 -0.31
C GLU A 194 16.21 3.52 -0.78
N TYR A 195 15.38 3.99 0.13
CA TYR A 195 14.34 4.98 -0.11
C TYR A 195 14.54 6.20 0.80
N LYS A 196 14.71 7.38 0.21
CA LYS A 196 14.96 8.63 0.94
C LYS A 196 13.78 9.56 0.81
N VAL A 197 13.13 9.87 1.94
CA VAL A 197 11.99 10.77 1.98
C VAL A 197 12.42 12.23 1.99
N THR A 198 11.71 13.06 1.24
CA THR A 198 11.80 14.52 1.31
C THR A 198 10.54 15.04 2.02
N LYS A 199 10.73 15.62 3.20
CA LYS A 199 9.66 16.26 3.99
C LYS A 199 9.32 17.64 3.40
N ALA A 200 8.04 18.05 3.49
CA ALA A 200 7.57 19.36 3.04
C ALA A 200 7.72 20.41 4.15
#